data_4590ea58b9f1964a3494a0fc084a18a9
#
_entry.id   4590ea58b9f1964a3494a0fc084a18a9
#
_cell.length_a   1.000
_cell.length_b   1.000
_cell.length_c   1.000
_cell.angle_alpha   90.00
_cell.angle_beta   90.00
_cell.angle_gamma   90.00
#
_symmetry.space_group_name_H-M   'P 1'
#
loop_
_entity.id
_entity.type
_entity.pdbx_description
1 polymer ?
#
loop_
_entity_poly.entity_id
_entity_poly.type
_entity_poly.pdbx_seq_one_letter_code
_entity_poly.pdbx_strand_id
1 'polypeptide(L)'
;MTFTKLILALTCLLAGTLLAQEAKVTQEAKVTQLLSKELTELPGKEGLMITVEYPPGSSDPIHRHNAHAFIYVLEGAIVMQVRGGKETTLTPGQTFYEGRDDVHIVGRNASQTKPAKFVVFFVKDKGAPVLVPTN
;
A
#
# COMPACT_ATOMS: atom_id res chain seq x y z
N MET A 1 17.99 -28.11 75.66
CA MET A 1 17.50 -28.64 74.36
C MET A 1 16.73 -27.57 73.68
N THR A 2 17.33 -26.83 72.75
CA THR A 2 16.73 -25.71 72.00
C THR A 2 16.70 -26.09 70.53
N PHE A 3 15.45 -26.33 69.99
CA PHE A 3 15.23 -26.62 68.58
C PHE A 3 15.16 -25.30 67.78
N THR A 4 16.20 -25.04 67.00
CA THR A 4 16.20 -23.93 66.05
C THR A 4 15.46 -24.36 64.78
N LYS A 5 14.31 -23.71 64.49
CA LYS A 5 13.54 -23.88 63.25
C LYS A 5 14.19 -23.07 62.15
N LEU A 6 14.69 -23.78 61.11
CA LEU A 6 15.19 -23.19 59.88
C LEU A 6 14.02 -22.92 58.97
N ILE A 7 13.71 -21.62 58.66
CA ILE A 7 12.70 -21.18 57.72
C ILE A 7 13.43 -21.04 56.37
N LEU A 8 13.10 -21.91 55.43
CA LEU A 8 13.56 -21.84 54.04
C LEU A 8 12.61 -20.91 53.25
N ALA A 9 13.05 -19.70 52.95
CA ALA A 9 12.31 -18.76 52.10
C ALA A 9 12.53 -19.13 50.62
N LEU A 10 11.49 -19.62 49.97
CA LEU A 10 11.47 -19.91 48.53
C LEU A 10 11.09 -18.65 47.77
N THR A 11 12.11 -17.94 47.22
CA THR A 11 11.91 -16.80 46.33
C THR A 11 11.60 -17.29 44.90
N CYS A 12 10.31 -17.25 44.51
CA CYS A 12 9.91 -17.45 43.12
C CYS A 12 10.33 -16.22 42.29
N LEU A 13 11.35 -16.40 41.44
CA LEU A 13 11.71 -15.43 40.41
C LEU A 13 10.72 -15.57 39.24
N LEU A 14 9.73 -14.67 39.15
CA LEU A 14 8.90 -14.52 37.94
C LEU A 14 9.74 -13.83 36.88
N ALA A 15 10.31 -14.59 35.96
CA ALA A 15 10.89 -14.07 34.74
C ALA A 15 9.72 -13.68 33.78
N GLY A 16 9.32 -12.42 33.83
CA GLY A 16 8.40 -11.86 32.85
C GLY A 16 9.10 -11.74 31.50
N THR A 17 8.76 -12.62 30.54
CA THR A 17 9.16 -12.46 29.14
C THR A 17 8.43 -11.25 28.56
N LEU A 18 9.14 -10.12 28.43
CA LEU A 18 8.70 -8.97 27.64
C LEU A 18 8.73 -9.41 26.18
N LEU A 19 7.57 -9.75 25.62
CA LEU A 19 7.41 -9.88 24.17
C LEU A 19 7.48 -8.46 23.61
N ALA A 20 8.66 -8.08 23.11
CA ALA A 20 8.79 -6.87 22.31
C ALA A 20 7.98 -7.08 21.03
N GLN A 21 6.85 -6.41 20.96
CA GLN A 21 6.04 -6.33 19.74
C GLN A 21 6.79 -5.39 18.79
N GLU A 22 7.53 -5.99 17.85
CA GLU A 22 8.15 -5.21 16.78
C GLU A 22 7.03 -4.49 16.01
N ALA A 23 7.00 -3.16 16.10
CA ALA A 23 6.14 -2.34 15.29
C ALA A 23 6.53 -2.59 13.82
N LYS A 24 5.64 -3.24 13.06
CA LYS A 24 5.84 -3.48 11.64
C LYS A 24 5.85 -2.12 10.93
N VAL A 25 7.03 -1.62 10.60
CA VAL A 25 7.17 -0.42 9.77
C VAL A 25 6.67 -0.80 8.38
N THR A 26 5.46 -0.38 8.05
CA THR A 26 4.95 -0.48 6.68
C THR A 26 5.71 0.53 5.83
N GLN A 27 6.55 0.04 4.94
CA GLN A 27 7.22 0.91 3.97
C GLN A 27 6.18 1.47 2.99
N GLU A 28 6.28 2.77 2.71
CA GLU A 28 5.40 3.44 1.74
C GLU A 28 5.72 2.98 0.30
N ALA A 29 4.72 3.09 -0.57
CA ALA A 29 4.88 2.85 -1.99
C ALA A 29 5.91 3.82 -2.59
N LYS A 30 6.80 3.31 -3.44
CA LYS A 30 7.74 4.14 -4.18
C LYS A 30 7.17 4.47 -5.55
N VAL A 31 6.96 5.75 -5.82
CA VAL A 31 6.43 6.26 -7.08
C VAL A 31 7.56 6.88 -7.90
N THR A 32 7.67 6.48 -9.18
CA THR A 32 8.65 7.03 -10.13
C THR A 32 7.95 7.51 -11.38
N GLN A 33 8.07 8.79 -11.71
CA GLN A 33 7.56 9.33 -12.97
C GLN A 33 8.41 8.85 -14.14
N LEU A 34 7.75 8.31 -15.17
CA LEU A 34 8.39 7.86 -16.41
C LEU A 34 8.23 8.88 -17.53
N LEU A 35 7.02 9.42 -17.69
CA LEU A 35 6.69 10.36 -18.76
C LEU A 35 5.56 11.28 -18.30
N SER A 36 5.66 12.56 -18.67
CA SER A 36 4.52 13.50 -18.63
C SER A 36 4.47 14.22 -19.97
N LYS A 37 3.27 14.28 -20.54
CA LYS A 37 3.05 14.92 -21.86
C LYS A 37 1.71 15.64 -21.88
N GLU A 38 1.75 16.93 -22.22
CA GLU A 38 0.53 17.67 -22.53
C GLU A 38 -0.17 17.08 -23.76
N LEU A 39 -1.48 16.90 -23.66
CA LEU A 39 -2.32 16.36 -24.75
C LEU A 39 -2.95 17.56 -25.49
N THR A 40 -2.31 17.99 -26.56
CA THR A 40 -2.67 19.23 -27.27
C THR A 40 -4.07 19.20 -27.84
N GLU A 41 -4.58 18.00 -28.22
CA GLU A 41 -5.93 17.78 -28.72
C GLU A 41 -6.99 17.75 -27.60
N LEU A 42 -6.57 17.71 -26.35
CA LEU A 42 -7.41 17.75 -25.16
C LEU A 42 -7.00 18.93 -24.27
N PRO A 43 -7.44 20.14 -24.53
CA PRO A 43 -7.00 21.34 -23.83
C PRO A 43 -7.06 21.20 -22.31
N GLY A 44 -5.97 21.55 -21.62
CA GLY A 44 -5.85 21.45 -20.16
C GLY A 44 -5.62 20.03 -19.61
N LYS A 45 -5.39 19.04 -20.48
CA LYS A 45 -5.09 17.66 -20.09
C LYS A 45 -3.64 17.28 -20.33
N GLU A 46 -3.16 16.34 -19.52
CA GLU A 46 -1.88 15.67 -19.71
C GLU A 46 -2.02 14.16 -19.56
N GLY A 47 -1.17 13.43 -20.28
CA GLY A 47 -0.88 12.03 -20.03
C GLY A 47 0.31 11.95 -19.08
N LEU A 48 0.15 11.21 -17.98
CA LEU A 48 1.21 10.96 -17.02
C LEU A 48 1.40 9.46 -16.85
N MET A 49 2.63 8.99 -17.03
CA MET A 49 3.00 7.59 -16.81
C MET A 49 3.95 7.49 -15.62
N ILE A 50 3.62 6.62 -14.68
CA ILE A 50 4.42 6.34 -13.50
C ILE A 50 4.61 4.83 -13.32
N THR A 51 5.65 4.43 -12.61
CA THR A 51 5.70 3.13 -11.94
C THR A 51 5.45 3.30 -10.46
N VAL A 52 4.78 2.31 -9.88
CA VAL A 52 4.59 2.17 -8.44
C VAL A 52 5.21 0.86 -8.01
N GLU A 53 6.05 0.91 -6.99
CA GLU A 53 6.65 -0.26 -6.34
C GLU A 53 6.07 -0.36 -4.94
N TYR A 54 5.38 -1.47 -4.67
CA TYR A 54 4.87 -1.82 -3.36
C TYR A 54 5.86 -2.72 -2.63
N PRO A 55 6.49 -2.25 -1.55
CA PRO A 55 7.23 -3.13 -0.64
C PRO A 55 6.33 -4.25 -0.09
N PRO A 56 6.92 -5.34 0.44
CA PRO A 56 6.15 -6.39 1.10
C PRO A 56 5.20 -5.85 2.17
N GLY A 57 3.93 -6.21 2.09
CA GLY A 57 2.89 -5.83 3.06
C GLY A 57 2.48 -4.36 3.05
N SER A 58 2.94 -3.54 2.08
CA SER A 58 2.52 -2.15 1.98
C SER A 58 1.09 -2.00 1.44
N SER A 59 0.46 -0.89 1.78
CA SER A 59 -0.87 -0.51 1.31
C SER A 59 -0.97 1.00 1.18
N ASP A 60 -1.79 1.45 0.24
CA ASP A 60 -2.13 2.87 0.09
C ASP A 60 -3.24 3.29 1.05
N PRO A 61 -3.29 4.56 1.44
CA PRO A 61 -4.47 5.13 2.09
C PRO A 61 -5.64 5.19 1.11
N ILE A 62 -6.87 5.32 1.63
CA ILE A 62 -8.05 5.56 0.80
C ILE A 62 -7.88 6.90 0.06
N HIS A 63 -8.06 6.88 -1.25
CA HIS A 63 -7.82 8.05 -2.10
C HIS A 63 -8.63 7.99 -3.41
N ARG A 64 -8.53 9.05 -4.20
CA ARG A 64 -8.96 9.12 -5.60
C ARG A 64 -7.93 9.88 -6.43
N HIS A 65 -8.03 9.78 -7.73
CA HIS A 65 -7.07 10.43 -8.63
C HIS A 65 -7.62 11.69 -9.32
N ASN A 66 -8.93 11.90 -9.36
CA ASN A 66 -9.60 12.89 -10.21
C ASN A 66 -9.17 12.77 -11.69
N ALA A 67 -8.85 11.56 -12.11
CA ALA A 67 -8.26 11.22 -13.39
C ALA A 67 -8.80 9.88 -13.88
N HIS A 68 -8.55 9.56 -15.14
CA HIS A 68 -8.62 8.19 -15.63
C HIS A 68 -7.28 7.53 -15.38
N ALA A 69 -7.26 6.43 -14.65
CA ALA A 69 -6.07 5.66 -14.35
C ALA A 69 -6.16 4.25 -14.98
N PHE A 70 -5.14 3.92 -15.77
CA PHE A 70 -5.01 2.61 -16.42
C PHE A 70 -3.79 1.90 -15.82
N ILE A 71 -4.03 0.81 -15.12
CA ILE A 71 -3.03 0.06 -14.37
C ILE A 71 -2.63 -1.19 -15.14
N TYR A 72 -1.34 -1.51 -15.17
CA TYR A 72 -0.79 -2.74 -15.74
C TYR A 72 0.28 -3.32 -14.82
N VAL A 73 0.09 -4.55 -14.36
CA VAL A 73 1.00 -5.21 -13.43
C VAL A 73 2.23 -5.74 -14.16
N LEU A 74 3.42 -5.42 -13.65
CA LEU A 74 4.71 -5.86 -14.17
C LEU A 74 5.27 -7.04 -13.38
N GLU A 75 5.25 -6.95 -12.04
CA GLU A 75 5.88 -7.91 -11.14
C GLU A 75 5.06 -8.10 -9.87
N GLY A 76 5.13 -9.29 -9.29
CA GLY A 76 4.43 -9.62 -8.05
C GLY A 76 2.92 -9.71 -8.22
N ALA A 77 2.17 -9.40 -7.17
CA ALA A 77 0.71 -9.36 -7.21
C ALA A 77 0.20 -8.20 -6.36
N ILE A 78 -0.81 -7.50 -6.85
CA ILE A 78 -1.46 -6.39 -6.15
C ILE A 78 -2.95 -6.68 -5.95
N VAL A 79 -3.53 -6.12 -4.91
CA VAL A 79 -4.98 -6.20 -4.66
C VAL A 79 -5.55 -4.81 -4.80
N MET A 80 -6.58 -4.68 -5.62
CA MET A 80 -7.22 -3.42 -5.97
C MET A 80 -8.72 -3.50 -5.75
N GLN A 81 -9.32 -2.40 -5.26
CA GLN A 81 -10.78 -2.26 -5.17
C GLN A 81 -11.16 -0.78 -5.19
N VAL A 82 -12.10 -0.43 -6.04
CA VAL A 82 -12.84 0.84 -5.95
C VAL A 82 -14.11 0.65 -5.15
N ARG A 83 -14.61 1.71 -4.53
CA ARG A 83 -15.85 1.69 -3.72
C ARG A 83 -17.03 1.20 -4.55
N GLY A 84 -17.76 0.21 -4.05
CA GLY A 84 -18.86 -0.44 -4.76
C GLY A 84 -18.43 -1.49 -5.78
N GLY A 85 -17.14 -1.62 -6.07
CA GLY A 85 -16.58 -2.66 -6.93
C GLY A 85 -16.13 -3.91 -6.16
N LYS A 86 -15.72 -4.93 -6.90
CA LYS A 86 -15.19 -6.17 -6.34
C LYS A 86 -13.69 -6.02 -6.03
N GLU A 87 -13.25 -6.52 -4.87
CA GLU A 87 -11.83 -6.70 -4.59
C GLU A 87 -11.24 -7.72 -5.57
N THR A 88 -10.14 -7.35 -6.22
CA THR A 88 -9.51 -8.15 -7.28
C THR A 88 -8.02 -8.24 -7.04
N THR A 89 -7.48 -9.46 -7.06
CA THR A 89 -6.03 -9.70 -7.09
C THR A 89 -5.56 -9.76 -8.52
N LEU A 90 -4.53 -8.99 -8.83
CA LEU A 90 -3.96 -8.85 -10.17
C LEU A 90 -2.51 -9.33 -10.17
N THR A 91 -2.16 -10.10 -11.19
CA THR A 91 -0.81 -10.65 -11.42
C THR A 91 -0.21 -10.07 -12.72
N PRO A 92 1.09 -10.29 -13.02
CA PRO A 92 1.74 -9.72 -14.19
C PRO A 92 0.95 -9.96 -15.50
N GLY A 93 0.80 -8.90 -16.29
CA GLY A 93 0.02 -8.89 -17.53
C GLY A 93 -1.45 -8.54 -17.35
N GLN A 94 -1.95 -8.46 -16.12
CA GLN A 94 -3.34 -8.08 -15.86
C GLN A 94 -3.47 -6.55 -15.64
N THR A 95 -4.68 -6.07 -15.89
CA THR A 95 -5.01 -4.63 -15.87
C THR A 95 -6.11 -4.31 -14.88
N PHE A 96 -6.13 -3.06 -14.43
CA PHE A 96 -7.20 -2.47 -13.65
C PHE A 96 -7.48 -1.06 -14.16
N TYR A 97 -8.69 -0.57 -13.94
CA TYR A 97 -9.09 0.79 -14.33
C TYR A 97 -9.78 1.49 -13.17
N GLU A 98 -9.44 2.76 -12.99
CA GLU A 98 -10.09 3.68 -12.06
C GLU A 98 -10.57 4.91 -12.82
N GLY A 99 -11.85 5.24 -12.67
CA GLY A 99 -12.45 6.43 -13.24
C GLY A 99 -12.21 7.68 -12.39
N ARG A 100 -12.59 8.85 -12.91
CA ARG A 100 -12.39 10.14 -12.24
C ARG A 100 -13.04 10.25 -10.86
N ASP A 101 -14.20 9.63 -10.70
CA ASP A 101 -15.02 9.70 -9.49
C ASP A 101 -14.86 8.48 -8.60
N ASP A 102 -14.07 7.51 -9.04
CA ASP A 102 -13.82 6.29 -8.27
C ASP A 102 -13.00 6.60 -7.02
N VAL A 103 -13.44 6.03 -5.90
CA VAL A 103 -12.68 6.05 -4.66
C VAL A 103 -11.97 4.71 -4.52
N HIS A 104 -10.65 4.74 -4.56
CA HIS A 104 -9.78 3.58 -4.37
C HIS A 104 -9.73 3.26 -2.88
N ILE A 105 -10.38 2.17 -2.46
CA ILE A 105 -10.50 1.79 -1.05
C ILE A 105 -9.56 0.67 -0.65
N VAL A 106 -9.06 -0.11 -1.61
CA VAL A 106 -8.02 -1.12 -1.41
C VAL A 106 -6.98 -1.00 -2.51
N GLY A 107 -5.77 -0.62 -2.14
CA GLY A 107 -4.55 -0.69 -2.94
C GLY A 107 -3.44 -1.26 -2.07
N ARG A 108 -3.01 -2.49 -2.32
CA ARG A 108 -1.99 -3.13 -1.48
C ARG A 108 -1.19 -4.19 -2.23
N ASN A 109 0.00 -4.46 -1.72
CA ASN A 109 0.74 -5.65 -2.11
C ASN A 109 -0.01 -6.91 -1.60
N ALA A 110 -0.21 -7.89 -2.46
CA ALA A 110 -0.80 -9.17 -2.06
C ALA A 110 0.15 -10.02 -1.19
N SER A 111 1.47 -9.74 -1.26
CA SER A 111 2.51 -10.50 -0.57
C SER A 111 3.04 -9.74 0.65
N GLN A 112 3.31 -10.48 1.74
CA GLN A 112 3.98 -9.98 2.93
C GLN A 112 5.52 -10.13 2.86
N THR A 113 6.03 -10.80 1.82
CA THR A 113 7.45 -11.16 1.73
C THR A 113 8.12 -10.77 0.41
N LYS A 114 7.35 -10.48 -0.63
CA LYS A 114 7.85 -10.13 -1.97
C LYS A 114 7.32 -8.76 -2.39
N PRO A 115 8.12 -7.95 -3.11
CA PRO A 115 7.64 -6.70 -3.67
C PRO A 115 6.69 -6.94 -4.84
N ALA A 116 5.93 -5.91 -5.20
CA ALA A 116 5.15 -5.85 -6.42
C ALA A 116 5.42 -4.55 -7.16
N LYS A 117 5.27 -4.56 -8.49
CA LYS A 117 5.51 -3.40 -9.35
C LYS A 117 4.46 -3.33 -10.46
N PHE A 118 3.96 -2.14 -10.70
CA PHE A 118 2.99 -1.89 -11.76
C PHE A 118 3.19 -0.50 -12.39
N VAL A 119 2.70 -0.35 -13.60
CA VAL A 119 2.63 0.93 -14.32
C VAL A 119 1.24 1.48 -14.14
N VAL A 120 1.15 2.80 -13.98
CA VAL A 120 -0.11 3.54 -14.10
C VAL A 120 0.05 4.62 -15.16
N PHE A 121 -0.89 4.64 -16.11
CA PHE A 121 -1.05 5.73 -17.06
C PHE A 121 -2.29 6.53 -16.69
N PHE A 122 -2.12 7.82 -16.46
CA PHE A 122 -3.19 8.75 -16.16
C PHE A 122 -3.52 9.64 -17.34
N VAL A 123 -4.81 9.92 -17.52
CA VAL A 123 -5.30 11.10 -18.26
C VAL A 123 -5.94 12.02 -17.23
N LYS A 124 -5.30 13.16 -16.96
CA LYS A 124 -5.65 14.05 -15.85
C LYS A 124 -5.57 15.52 -16.24
N ASP A 125 -6.07 16.41 -15.39
CA ASP A 125 -5.87 17.83 -15.53
C ASP A 125 -4.38 18.18 -15.36
N LYS A 126 -3.85 19.03 -16.23
CA LYS A 126 -2.45 19.46 -16.22
C LYS A 126 -2.09 20.07 -14.86
N GLY A 127 -1.00 19.58 -14.26
CA GLY A 127 -0.53 20.06 -12.97
C GLY A 127 -1.36 19.65 -11.75
N ALA A 128 -2.47 18.92 -11.92
CA ALA A 128 -3.25 18.44 -10.79
C ALA A 128 -2.51 17.33 -10.02
N PRO A 129 -2.72 17.18 -8.70
CA PRO A 129 -2.10 16.12 -7.92
C PRO A 129 -2.55 14.75 -8.42
N VAL A 130 -1.63 13.76 -8.34
CA VAL A 130 -1.92 12.38 -8.74
C VAL A 130 -2.86 11.70 -7.74
N LEU A 131 -2.69 11.99 -6.47
CA LEU A 131 -3.44 11.38 -5.38
C LEU A 131 -4.15 12.45 -4.55
N VAL A 132 -5.45 12.26 -4.36
CA VAL A 132 -6.30 13.12 -3.53
C VAL A 132 -6.84 12.27 -2.37
N PRO A 133 -6.39 12.49 -1.13
CA PRO A 133 -6.92 11.79 0.03
C PRO A 133 -8.44 11.98 0.14
N THR A 134 -9.15 10.94 0.57
CA THR A 134 -10.60 10.99 0.78
C THR A 134 -10.99 10.09 1.96
N ASN A 135 -12.14 10.37 2.55
CA ASN A 135 -12.69 9.59 3.66
C ASN A 135 -13.68 8.52 3.18
#